data_8681d9695037fa7dfd8ef7cb2a5c56c0
#
_entry.id   8681d9695037fa7dfd8ef7cb2a5c56c0
#
_cell.length_a   1.000
_cell.length_b   1.000
_cell.length_c   1.000
_cell.angle_alpha   90.00
_cell.angle_beta   90.00
_cell.angle_gamma   90.00
#
_symmetry.space_group_name_H-M   'P 1'
#
loop_
_entity.id
_entity.type
_entity.pdbx_description
1 polymer ?
#
loop_
_entity_poly.entity_id
_entity_poly.type
_entity_poly.pdbx_seq_one_letter_code
_entity_poly.pdbx_strand_id
1 'polypeptide(L)'
;MIIHMKTYKSISLFSGMGGDTLGMTQAGCTVIGYNELNPVFCKTHDSNFINPECKLISDGKTTDISKLKDECFLKFKNKADILFAGFPCQGFSTAGKKDENDPRNTLFLEFVRVTRLIEPYMIIGENVKGLISKKTSTGELYINVIVKEFEKLGYTVIYKVFKTENYNVPQSRERLIILGIKNNNPYGWIPKFPLPCTSTKNLQPIVKYSMEGAVRVNKELFKDIPQDCIITNLTDTNQYNDNNNGHPYLISKLNASEQDRFYAGKQHNNLFSFGKRISPIHCEIVDIRQPSKTIICTYNHQPRLFVPIQNTSGYYLRMFTTDELKQIQGFPIDYVINGSTKDAIVQIGNAVPPPLIRAIVEQYTNN
;
A
#
# COMPACT_ATOMS: atom_id res chain seq x y z
N MET A 1 13.89 -8.96 38.32
CA MET A 1 12.78 -9.74 37.74
C MET A 1 12.82 -9.51 36.22
N ILE A 2 13.32 -10.48 35.45
CA ILE A 2 13.35 -10.38 33.97
C ILE A 2 11.91 -10.59 33.53
N ILE A 3 11.23 -9.49 33.13
CA ILE A 3 9.94 -9.61 32.48
C ILE A 3 10.22 -10.22 31.10
N HIS A 4 9.97 -11.52 30.95
CA HIS A 4 9.91 -12.12 29.61
C HIS A 4 8.73 -11.49 28.88
N MET A 5 8.99 -10.50 28.03
CA MET A 5 7.96 -9.99 27.13
C MET A 5 7.50 -11.15 26.24
N LYS A 6 6.22 -11.45 26.30
CA LYS A 6 5.62 -12.50 25.50
C LYS A 6 5.71 -12.12 24.03
N THR A 7 6.35 -12.95 23.23
CA THR A 7 6.42 -12.77 21.77
C THR A 7 5.26 -13.49 21.10
N TYR A 8 4.43 -12.77 20.38
CA TYR A 8 3.32 -13.33 19.62
C TYR A 8 3.79 -13.82 18.25
N LYS A 9 3.31 -14.97 17.82
CA LYS A 9 3.64 -15.55 16.52
C LYS A 9 2.58 -15.21 15.49
N SER A 10 3.01 -14.82 14.30
CA SER A 10 2.10 -14.40 13.24
C SER A 10 2.39 -15.07 11.89
N ILE A 11 1.37 -15.12 11.04
CA ILE A 11 1.45 -15.60 9.66
C ILE A 11 0.86 -14.53 8.75
N SER A 12 1.49 -14.35 7.59
CA SER A 12 1.06 -13.43 6.53
C SER A 12 0.60 -14.21 5.30
N LEU A 13 -0.61 -13.94 4.83
CA LEU A 13 -1.14 -14.45 3.56
C LEU A 13 -1.25 -13.31 2.55
N PHE A 14 -0.95 -13.61 1.28
CA PHE A 14 -0.89 -12.59 0.22
C PHE A 14 0.09 -11.47 0.56
N SER A 15 1.23 -11.85 1.10
CA SER A 15 2.19 -10.96 1.77
C SER A 15 2.79 -9.87 0.88
N GLY A 16 2.72 -10.03 -0.45
CA GLY A 16 3.35 -9.08 -1.37
C GLY A 16 4.84 -8.94 -1.08
N MET A 17 5.30 -7.70 -0.99
CA MET A 17 6.67 -7.38 -0.61
C MET A 17 6.90 -7.38 0.93
N GLY A 18 5.92 -7.77 1.74
CA GLY A 18 6.08 -7.89 3.19
C GLY A 18 5.75 -6.66 4.02
N GLY A 19 4.84 -5.80 3.56
CA GLY A 19 4.47 -4.58 4.31
C GLY A 19 3.78 -4.90 5.64
N ASP A 20 2.90 -5.87 5.64
CA ASP A 20 2.25 -6.40 6.84
C ASP A 20 3.23 -7.16 7.73
N THR A 21 4.12 -7.98 7.15
CA THR A 21 5.20 -8.67 7.86
C THR A 21 6.09 -7.68 8.60
N LEU A 22 6.48 -6.58 7.94
CA LEU A 22 7.26 -5.51 8.57
C LEU A 22 6.49 -4.84 9.72
N GLY A 23 5.21 -4.52 9.49
CA GLY A 23 4.37 -3.91 10.51
C GLY A 23 4.18 -4.79 11.74
N MET A 24 3.91 -6.09 11.54
CA MET A 24 3.80 -7.08 12.64
C MET A 24 5.13 -7.26 13.38
N THR A 25 6.25 -7.34 12.66
CA THR A 25 7.58 -7.45 13.27
C THR A 25 7.92 -6.20 14.10
N GLN A 26 7.63 -5.01 13.59
CA GLN A 26 7.82 -3.76 14.33
C GLN A 26 6.93 -3.64 15.58
N ALA A 27 5.78 -4.33 15.58
CA ALA A 27 4.90 -4.46 16.74
C ALA A 27 5.32 -5.57 17.72
N GLY A 28 6.50 -6.16 17.56
CA GLY A 28 7.06 -7.17 18.45
C GLY A 28 6.60 -8.62 18.17
N CYS A 29 5.97 -8.88 17.02
CA CYS A 29 5.61 -10.24 16.63
C CYS A 29 6.77 -10.97 15.94
N THR A 30 6.83 -12.30 16.11
CA THR A 30 7.65 -13.17 15.28
C THR A 30 6.78 -13.72 14.14
N VAL A 31 7.09 -13.35 12.91
CA VAL A 31 6.43 -13.94 11.73
C VAL A 31 7.06 -15.30 11.46
N ILE A 32 6.25 -16.37 11.50
CA ILE A 32 6.69 -17.77 11.37
C ILE A 32 6.35 -18.40 10.02
N GLY A 33 5.69 -17.66 9.15
CA GLY A 33 5.39 -18.10 7.81
C GLY A 33 4.69 -17.02 6.99
N TYR A 34 4.91 -17.07 5.68
CA TYR A 34 4.19 -16.18 4.75
C TYR A 34 3.80 -16.94 3.48
N ASN A 35 2.77 -16.45 2.79
CA ASN A 35 2.36 -16.95 1.48
C ASN A 35 2.27 -15.79 0.48
N GLU A 36 2.88 -15.97 -0.68
CA GLU A 36 2.86 -15.06 -1.82
C GLU A 36 3.00 -15.87 -3.11
N LEU A 37 2.24 -15.49 -4.14
CA LEU A 37 2.24 -16.17 -5.42
C LEU A 37 3.39 -15.72 -6.34
N ASN A 38 3.72 -14.43 -6.32
CA ASN A 38 4.69 -13.85 -7.24
C ASN A 38 6.13 -14.10 -6.76
N PRO A 39 6.97 -14.81 -7.54
CA PRO A 39 8.33 -15.17 -7.11
C PRO A 39 9.24 -13.93 -6.93
N VAL A 40 9.00 -12.83 -7.64
CA VAL A 40 9.78 -11.59 -7.46
C VAL A 40 9.44 -10.96 -6.11
N PHE A 41 8.17 -11.01 -5.70
CA PHE A 41 7.71 -10.50 -4.41
C PHE A 41 8.21 -11.39 -3.27
N CYS A 42 8.19 -12.72 -3.45
CA CYS A 42 8.82 -13.66 -2.50
C CYS A 42 10.29 -13.32 -2.29
N LYS A 43 11.04 -13.07 -3.38
CA LYS A 43 12.46 -12.71 -3.28
C LYS A 43 12.67 -11.39 -2.53
N THR A 44 11.81 -10.40 -2.74
CA THR A 44 11.84 -9.15 -1.95
C THR A 44 11.58 -9.42 -0.48
N HIS A 45 10.55 -10.22 -0.17
CA HIS A 45 10.21 -10.59 1.20
C HIS A 45 11.42 -11.28 1.89
N ASP A 46 11.98 -12.32 1.26
CA ASP A 46 13.09 -13.09 1.81
C ASP A 46 14.36 -12.25 2.03
N SER A 47 14.61 -11.24 1.20
CA SER A 47 15.75 -10.32 1.35
C SER A 47 15.66 -9.44 2.60
N ASN A 48 14.47 -9.21 3.13
CA ASN A 48 14.25 -8.32 4.27
C ASN A 48 13.93 -9.05 5.58
N PHE A 49 13.49 -10.30 5.51
CA PHE A 49 13.10 -11.09 6.69
C PHE A 49 13.95 -12.34 6.82
N ILE A 50 15.19 -12.15 7.30
CA ILE A 50 16.21 -13.22 7.45
C ILE A 50 15.92 -14.10 8.69
N ASN A 51 14.69 -14.13 9.17
CA ASN A 51 14.33 -15.01 10.27
C ASN A 51 14.16 -16.46 9.76
N PRO A 52 14.93 -17.45 10.26
CA PRO A 52 14.82 -18.83 9.82
C PRO A 52 13.47 -19.48 10.12
N GLU A 53 12.68 -18.92 11.03
CA GLU A 53 11.29 -19.36 11.29
C GLU A 53 10.31 -18.85 10.22
N CYS A 54 10.58 -17.69 9.61
CA CYS A 54 9.71 -17.09 8.59
C CYS A 54 9.96 -17.75 7.23
N LYS A 55 9.15 -18.75 6.89
CA LYS A 55 9.30 -19.49 5.64
C LYS A 55 8.11 -19.29 4.71
N LEU A 56 8.40 -19.29 3.42
CA LEU A 56 7.39 -19.35 2.37
C LEU A 56 6.54 -20.63 2.51
N ILE A 57 5.24 -20.45 2.58
CA ILE A 57 4.28 -21.56 2.65
C ILE A 57 4.03 -22.06 1.22
N SER A 58 4.52 -23.26 0.94
CA SER A 58 4.40 -23.95 -0.35
C SER A 58 4.35 -25.47 -0.13
N ASP A 59 4.00 -26.19 -1.17
CA ASP A 59 4.13 -27.68 -1.23
C ASP A 59 5.36 -28.13 -2.01
N GLY A 60 6.26 -27.20 -2.33
CA GLY A 60 7.45 -27.42 -3.15
C GLY A 60 7.18 -27.38 -4.68
N LYS A 61 5.91 -27.27 -5.10
CA LYS A 61 5.50 -27.16 -6.50
C LYS A 61 4.80 -25.85 -6.82
N THR A 62 4.01 -25.35 -5.87
CA THR A 62 3.27 -24.11 -6.02
C THR A 62 3.21 -23.32 -4.71
N THR A 63 3.01 -22.02 -4.85
CA THR A 63 2.66 -21.08 -3.77
C THR A 63 1.25 -20.53 -3.93
N ASP A 64 0.52 -20.98 -4.97
CA ASP A 64 -0.88 -20.60 -5.19
C ASP A 64 -1.75 -21.16 -4.06
N ILE A 65 -2.22 -20.28 -3.18
CA ILE A 65 -2.96 -20.64 -1.96
C ILE A 65 -4.20 -21.50 -2.27
N SER A 66 -4.84 -21.29 -3.42
CA SER A 66 -6.03 -22.05 -3.84
C SER A 66 -5.71 -23.50 -4.22
N LYS A 67 -4.44 -23.83 -4.46
CA LYS A 67 -3.95 -25.15 -4.82
C LYS A 67 -3.20 -25.84 -3.68
N LEU A 68 -2.84 -25.08 -2.63
CA LEU A 68 -2.16 -25.62 -1.46
C LEU A 68 -3.09 -26.50 -0.64
N LYS A 69 -2.62 -27.70 -0.31
CA LYS A 69 -3.36 -28.62 0.57
C LYS A 69 -3.38 -28.12 2.01
N ASP A 70 -4.34 -28.59 2.78
CA ASP A 70 -4.56 -28.20 4.16
C ASP A 70 -3.35 -28.49 5.06
N GLU A 71 -2.59 -29.56 4.78
CA GLU A 71 -1.38 -29.94 5.53
C GLU A 71 -0.31 -28.84 5.53
N CYS A 72 -0.24 -28.03 4.46
CA CYS A 72 0.68 -26.88 4.40
C CYS A 72 0.41 -25.86 5.51
N PHE A 73 -0.82 -25.79 5.99
CA PHE A 73 -1.28 -24.83 7.00
C PHE A 73 -1.47 -25.48 8.39
N LEU A 74 -1.89 -26.73 8.45
CA LEU A 74 -2.12 -27.44 9.71
C LEU A 74 -0.90 -27.50 10.63
N LYS A 75 0.30 -27.48 10.08
CA LYS A 75 1.57 -27.39 10.86
C LYS A 75 1.67 -26.15 11.74
N PHE A 76 0.87 -25.12 11.48
CA PHE A 76 0.82 -23.88 12.24
C PHE A 76 -0.34 -23.81 13.25
N LYS A 77 -1.21 -24.84 13.28
CA LYS A 77 -2.31 -24.94 14.24
C LYS A 77 -1.81 -24.79 15.67
N ASN A 78 -2.43 -23.95 16.46
CA ASN A 78 -2.08 -23.63 17.85
C ASN A 78 -0.65 -23.06 18.02
N LYS A 79 -0.02 -22.61 16.93
CA LYS A 79 1.33 -21.98 16.98
C LYS A 79 1.28 -20.51 16.58
N ALA A 80 0.33 -20.11 15.74
CA ALA A 80 0.17 -18.74 15.33
C ALA A 80 -0.92 -18.05 16.14
N ASP A 81 -0.60 -16.92 16.74
CA ASP A 81 -1.55 -16.08 17.49
C ASP A 81 -2.31 -15.15 16.56
N ILE A 82 -1.65 -14.69 15.51
CA ILE A 82 -2.17 -13.68 14.56
C ILE A 82 -2.07 -14.20 13.13
N LEU A 83 -3.15 -14.08 12.37
CA LEU A 83 -3.18 -14.34 10.92
C LEU A 83 -3.56 -13.07 10.19
N PHE A 84 -2.67 -12.58 9.35
CA PHE A 84 -2.92 -11.46 8.44
C PHE A 84 -3.20 -11.95 7.03
N ALA A 85 -4.10 -11.25 6.30
CA ALA A 85 -4.34 -11.48 4.88
C ALA A 85 -4.67 -10.19 4.13
N GLY A 86 -3.79 -9.79 3.20
CA GLY A 86 -4.04 -8.74 2.21
C GLY A 86 -4.64 -9.34 0.94
N PHE A 87 -5.83 -9.94 1.02
CA PHE A 87 -6.39 -10.70 -0.09
C PHE A 87 -6.78 -9.81 -1.27
N PRO A 88 -6.48 -10.22 -2.53
CA PRO A 88 -6.76 -9.42 -3.71
C PRO A 88 -8.26 -9.27 -3.96
N CYS A 89 -8.64 -8.08 -4.42
CA CYS A 89 -10.02 -7.69 -4.64
C CYS A 89 -10.15 -6.91 -5.96
N GLN A 90 -9.63 -7.49 -7.06
CA GLN A 90 -9.55 -6.77 -8.34
C GLN A 90 -10.91 -6.54 -8.99
N GLY A 91 -11.90 -7.41 -8.78
CA GLY A 91 -13.28 -7.18 -9.17
C GLY A 91 -13.96 -6.01 -8.42
N PHE A 92 -13.34 -5.52 -7.33
CA PHE A 92 -13.89 -4.51 -6.42
C PHE A 92 -13.17 -3.16 -6.48
N SER A 93 -12.02 -3.07 -7.18
CA SER A 93 -11.31 -1.81 -7.36
C SER A 93 -12.04 -0.89 -8.32
N THR A 94 -12.13 0.40 -7.99
CA THR A 94 -12.67 1.44 -8.90
C THR A 94 -11.88 1.54 -10.21
N ALA A 95 -10.64 1.05 -10.25
CA ALA A 95 -9.79 0.96 -11.45
C ALA A 95 -9.87 -0.40 -12.16
N GLY A 96 -10.60 -1.39 -11.62
CA GLY A 96 -10.76 -2.74 -12.19
C GLY A 96 -11.97 -2.89 -13.10
N LYS A 97 -12.04 -3.98 -13.85
CA LYS A 97 -13.14 -4.29 -14.80
C LYS A 97 -14.48 -4.63 -14.14
N LYS A 98 -14.57 -4.65 -12.80
CA LYS A 98 -15.77 -4.97 -12.01
C LYS A 98 -16.47 -6.28 -12.43
N ASP A 99 -15.68 -7.31 -12.79
CA ASP A 99 -16.19 -8.61 -13.17
C ASP A 99 -16.60 -9.40 -11.91
N GLU A 100 -17.87 -9.75 -11.82
CA GLU A 100 -18.41 -10.50 -10.68
C GLU A 100 -17.91 -11.96 -10.66
N ASN A 101 -17.59 -12.53 -11.81
CA ASN A 101 -17.09 -13.89 -11.99
C ASN A 101 -15.56 -14.00 -11.88
N ASP A 102 -14.86 -12.92 -11.52
CA ASP A 102 -13.41 -12.96 -11.34
C ASP A 102 -13.06 -13.95 -10.20
N PRO A 103 -12.30 -15.02 -10.45
CA PRO A 103 -11.97 -16.03 -9.45
C PRO A 103 -11.22 -15.45 -8.24
N ARG A 104 -10.64 -14.25 -8.39
CA ARG A 104 -9.99 -13.53 -7.28
C ARG A 104 -10.99 -12.97 -6.25
N ASN A 105 -12.27 -12.87 -6.61
CA ASN A 105 -13.32 -12.47 -5.67
C ASN A 105 -13.58 -13.55 -4.61
N THR A 106 -13.16 -14.78 -4.84
CA THR A 106 -13.32 -15.90 -3.90
C THR A 106 -12.10 -16.13 -3.01
N LEU A 107 -10.98 -15.39 -3.22
CA LEU A 107 -9.76 -15.58 -2.43
C LEU A 107 -9.91 -15.21 -0.94
N PHE A 108 -10.95 -14.46 -0.56
CA PHE A 108 -11.28 -14.32 0.86
C PHE A 108 -11.69 -15.66 1.49
N LEU A 109 -12.25 -16.60 0.71
CA LEU A 109 -12.59 -17.96 1.20
C LEU A 109 -11.32 -18.74 1.58
N GLU A 110 -10.19 -18.48 0.89
CA GLU A 110 -8.92 -19.06 1.28
C GLU A 110 -8.45 -18.51 2.63
N PHE A 111 -8.64 -17.21 2.90
CA PHE A 111 -8.39 -16.64 4.21
C PHE A 111 -9.27 -17.30 5.28
N VAL A 112 -10.56 -17.49 5.01
CA VAL A 112 -11.50 -18.22 5.91
C VAL A 112 -11.04 -19.67 6.11
N ARG A 113 -10.67 -20.39 5.03
CA ARG A 113 -10.17 -21.76 5.10
C ARG A 113 -8.94 -21.87 5.98
N VAL A 114 -7.93 -21.03 5.74
CA VAL A 114 -6.69 -21.02 6.52
C VAL A 114 -6.95 -20.63 7.98
N THR A 115 -7.84 -19.66 8.24
CA THR A 115 -8.27 -19.33 9.61
C THR A 115 -8.83 -20.55 10.34
N ARG A 116 -9.70 -21.33 9.69
CA ARG A 116 -10.26 -22.55 10.26
C ARG A 116 -9.19 -23.62 10.57
N LEU A 117 -8.16 -23.72 9.71
CA LEU A 117 -7.09 -24.72 9.88
C LEU A 117 -6.10 -24.34 10.98
N ILE A 118 -5.72 -23.06 11.07
CA ILE A 118 -4.71 -22.57 12.00
C ILE A 118 -5.29 -22.23 13.37
N GLU A 119 -6.55 -21.75 13.39
CA GLU A 119 -7.27 -21.28 14.58
C GLU A 119 -6.51 -20.15 15.35
N PRO A 120 -6.07 -19.08 14.69
CA PRO A 120 -5.36 -17.98 15.37
C PRO A 120 -6.31 -17.26 16.35
N TYR A 121 -5.76 -16.56 17.34
CA TYR A 121 -6.56 -15.74 18.26
C TYR A 121 -6.98 -14.40 17.68
N MET A 122 -6.24 -13.90 16.69
CA MET A 122 -6.56 -12.68 15.96
C MET A 122 -6.46 -12.92 14.47
N ILE A 123 -7.41 -12.36 13.72
CA ILE A 123 -7.35 -12.24 12.26
C ILE A 123 -7.36 -10.77 11.85
N ILE A 124 -6.57 -10.43 10.85
CA ILE A 124 -6.52 -9.09 10.26
C ILE A 124 -6.64 -9.24 8.74
N GLY A 125 -7.74 -8.76 8.17
CA GLY A 125 -7.94 -8.68 6.73
C GLY A 125 -7.73 -7.26 6.23
N GLU A 126 -6.93 -7.06 5.18
CA GLU A 126 -6.79 -5.76 4.51
C GLU A 126 -7.40 -5.79 3.13
N ASN A 127 -8.07 -4.70 2.75
CA ASN A 127 -8.63 -4.54 1.42
C ASN A 127 -8.83 -3.06 1.04
N VAL A 128 -9.27 -2.83 -0.20
CA VAL A 128 -9.63 -1.49 -0.66
C VAL A 128 -10.99 -1.05 -0.09
N LYS A 129 -11.16 0.27 0.12
CA LYS A 129 -12.42 0.87 0.61
C LYS A 129 -13.65 0.41 -0.18
N GLY A 130 -13.52 0.20 -1.49
CA GLY A 130 -14.63 -0.18 -2.37
C GLY A 130 -15.34 -1.47 -1.97
N LEU A 131 -14.70 -2.34 -1.17
CA LEU A 131 -15.32 -3.59 -0.69
C LEU A 131 -16.55 -3.35 0.18
N ILE A 132 -16.60 -2.25 0.94
CA ILE A 132 -17.75 -1.94 1.83
C ILE A 132 -19.04 -1.76 1.06
N SER A 133 -18.99 -1.16 -0.12
CA SER A 133 -20.18 -0.86 -0.93
C SER A 133 -20.48 -1.91 -1.99
N LYS A 134 -19.61 -2.92 -2.13
CA LYS A 134 -19.79 -3.98 -3.12
C LYS A 134 -20.88 -4.94 -2.66
N LYS A 135 -21.75 -5.30 -3.62
CA LYS A 135 -22.82 -6.27 -3.43
C LYS A 135 -22.54 -7.58 -4.17
N THR A 136 -23.02 -8.68 -3.62
CA THR A 136 -23.11 -9.98 -4.28
C THR A 136 -24.19 -9.94 -5.38
N SER A 137 -24.29 -10.97 -6.19
CA SER A 137 -25.38 -11.17 -7.15
C SER A 137 -26.78 -11.19 -6.49
N THR A 138 -26.84 -11.55 -5.21
CA THR A 138 -28.08 -11.55 -4.41
C THR A 138 -28.41 -10.21 -3.76
N GLY A 139 -27.55 -9.19 -3.95
CA GLY A 139 -27.72 -7.84 -3.39
C GLY A 139 -27.18 -7.66 -1.96
N GLU A 140 -26.67 -8.69 -1.31
CA GLU A 140 -26.02 -8.60 0.01
C GLU A 140 -24.66 -7.92 -0.10
N LEU A 141 -24.28 -7.14 0.91
CA LEU A 141 -22.94 -6.53 0.96
C LEU A 141 -21.85 -7.59 1.18
N TYR A 142 -20.80 -7.60 0.38
CA TYR A 142 -19.67 -8.53 0.52
C TYR A 142 -19.03 -8.48 1.90
N ILE A 143 -18.93 -7.30 2.50
CA ILE A 143 -18.39 -7.17 3.85
C ILE A 143 -19.20 -7.95 4.87
N ASN A 144 -20.52 -8.00 4.74
CA ASN A 144 -21.39 -8.78 5.63
C ASN A 144 -21.19 -10.28 5.44
N VAL A 145 -20.99 -10.73 4.19
CA VAL A 145 -20.66 -12.14 3.91
C VAL A 145 -19.35 -12.52 4.60
N ILE A 146 -18.29 -11.69 4.44
CA ILE A 146 -16.98 -11.93 5.07
C ILE A 146 -17.10 -11.98 6.59
N VAL A 147 -17.79 -11.02 7.20
CA VAL A 147 -18.00 -10.97 8.66
C VAL A 147 -18.70 -12.25 9.14
N LYS A 148 -19.82 -12.64 8.52
CA LYS A 148 -20.56 -13.85 8.87
C LYS A 148 -19.70 -15.12 8.80
N GLU A 149 -18.82 -15.25 7.80
CA GLU A 149 -17.95 -16.43 7.69
C GLU A 149 -16.97 -16.53 8.88
N PHE A 150 -16.42 -15.43 9.34
CA PHE A 150 -15.56 -15.43 10.53
C PHE A 150 -16.35 -15.58 11.85
N GLU A 151 -17.54 -15.01 11.95
CA GLU A 151 -18.43 -15.20 13.10
C GLU A 151 -18.80 -16.68 13.29
N LYS A 152 -19.06 -17.42 12.19
CA LYS A 152 -19.27 -18.88 12.22
C LYS A 152 -18.06 -19.65 12.78
N LEU A 153 -16.85 -19.11 12.66
CA LEU A 153 -15.63 -19.67 13.22
C LEU A 153 -15.36 -19.23 14.68
N GLY A 154 -16.28 -18.48 15.29
CA GLY A 154 -16.21 -18.05 16.69
C GLY A 154 -15.38 -16.79 16.90
N TYR A 155 -15.31 -15.90 15.91
CA TYR A 155 -14.67 -14.58 16.05
C TYR A 155 -15.71 -13.49 16.25
N THR A 156 -15.40 -12.53 17.12
CA THR A 156 -16.09 -11.23 17.12
C THR A 156 -15.36 -10.32 16.15
N VAL A 157 -16.06 -9.80 15.14
CA VAL A 157 -15.45 -9.09 14.01
C VAL A 157 -15.91 -7.63 13.98
N ILE A 158 -14.94 -6.73 13.83
CA ILE A 158 -15.18 -5.31 13.54
C ILE A 158 -14.44 -4.92 12.25
N TYR A 159 -14.92 -3.88 11.57
CA TYR A 159 -14.21 -3.35 10.41
C TYR A 159 -14.31 -1.83 10.33
N LYS A 160 -13.31 -1.21 9.71
CA LYS A 160 -13.22 0.26 9.55
C LYS A 160 -12.36 0.62 8.36
N VAL A 161 -12.68 1.74 7.71
CA VAL A 161 -11.80 2.37 6.71
C VAL A 161 -10.83 3.30 7.43
N PHE A 162 -9.56 3.08 7.17
CA PHE A 162 -8.45 3.87 7.68
C PHE A 162 -7.92 4.82 6.62
N LYS A 163 -7.65 6.07 7.02
CA LYS A 163 -6.79 6.99 6.27
C LYS A 163 -5.38 6.82 6.79
N THR A 164 -4.47 6.32 5.95
CA THR A 164 -3.13 5.92 6.38
C THR A 164 -2.28 7.10 6.89
N GLU A 165 -2.54 8.31 6.41
CA GLU A 165 -1.91 9.55 6.89
C GLU A 165 -2.07 9.76 8.40
N ASN A 166 -3.15 9.25 9.00
CA ASN A 166 -3.41 9.31 10.42
C ASN A 166 -2.63 8.25 11.23
N TYR A 167 -1.80 7.45 10.58
CA TYR A 167 -1.05 6.34 11.19
C TYR A 167 0.42 6.36 10.77
N ASN A 168 1.03 7.54 10.77
CA ASN A 168 2.45 7.77 10.46
C ASN A 168 2.88 7.38 9.03
N VAL A 169 1.96 7.33 8.07
CA VAL A 169 2.26 7.13 6.66
C VAL A 169 2.19 8.47 5.95
N PRO A 170 3.23 8.93 5.23
CA PRO A 170 3.19 10.20 4.51
C PRO A 170 2.42 10.08 3.17
N GLN A 171 1.27 9.39 3.22
CA GLN A 171 0.40 9.15 2.07
C GLN A 171 -1.07 9.13 2.49
N SER A 172 -1.91 9.90 1.80
CA SER A 172 -3.37 9.85 1.94
C SER A 172 -3.91 8.69 1.12
N ARG A 173 -4.04 7.54 1.78
CA ARG A 173 -4.53 6.28 1.20
C ARG A 173 -5.62 5.70 2.09
N GLU A 174 -6.73 5.28 1.54
CA GLU A 174 -7.81 4.65 2.30
C GLU A 174 -7.76 3.13 2.17
N ARG A 175 -7.81 2.43 3.31
CA ARG A 175 -7.83 0.97 3.39
C ARG A 175 -8.86 0.47 4.38
N LEU A 176 -9.60 -0.52 3.95
CA LEU A 176 -10.49 -1.28 4.82
C LEU A 176 -9.65 -2.27 5.63
N ILE A 177 -9.83 -2.24 6.94
CA ILE A 177 -9.31 -3.25 7.86
C ILE A 177 -10.47 -4.00 8.47
N ILE A 178 -10.41 -5.32 8.42
CA ILE A 178 -11.30 -6.27 9.07
C ILE A 178 -10.49 -6.91 10.20
N LEU A 179 -10.95 -6.76 11.43
CA LEU A 179 -10.28 -7.29 12.62
C LEU A 179 -11.22 -8.25 13.33
N GLY A 180 -10.82 -9.50 13.48
CA GLY A 180 -11.55 -10.50 14.24
C GLY A 180 -10.73 -11.00 15.43
N ILE A 181 -11.36 -11.09 16.59
CA ILE A 181 -10.76 -11.67 17.80
C ILE A 181 -11.55 -12.91 18.19
N LYS A 182 -10.87 -14.03 18.41
CA LYS A 182 -11.49 -15.29 18.81
C LYS A 182 -12.15 -15.15 20.20
N ASN A 183 -13.40 -15.55 20.33
CA ASN A 183 -14.20 -15.33 21.54
C ASN A 183 -13.55 -15.92 22.80
N ASN A 184 -12.92 -17.09 22.68
CA ASN A 184 -12.23 -17.78 23.77
C ASN A 184 -10.71 -17.63 23.66
N ASN A 185 -10.19 -16.40 23.51
CA ASN A 185 -8.77 -16.17 23.47
C ASN A 185 -8.17 -16.06 24.89
N PRO A 186 -6.94 -16.62 25.14
CA PRO A 186 -6.34 -16.66 26.47
C PRO A 186 -5.73 -15.32 26.90
N TYR A 187 -5.75 -14.30 26.02
CA TYR A 187 -5.09 -13.01 26.25
C TYR A 187 -6.06 -11.94 26.76
N GLY A 188 -7.35 -12.24 26.84
CA GLY A 188 -8.37 -11.26 27.17
C GLY A 188 -8.52 -10.18 26.10
N TRP A 189 -8.08 -10.45 24.87
CA TRP A 189 -8.24 -9.50 23.76
C TRP A 189 -9.71 -9.29 23.42
N ILE A 190 -10.05 -8.03 23.18
CA ILE A 190 -11.34 -7.61 22.64
C ILE A 190 -11.10 -6.78 21.38
N PRO A 191 -11.97 -6.84 20.35
CA PRO A 191 -11.78 -6.09 19.13
C PRO A 191 -11.77 -4.58 19.41
N LYS A 192 -10.68 -3.90 19.04
CA LYS A 192 -10.53 -2.44 19.12
C LYS A 192 -9.57 -1.95 18.06
N PHE A 193 -9.76 -0.71 17.63
CA PHE A 193 -8.85 -0.05 16.68
C PHE A 193 -8.03 1.04 17.36
N PRO A 194 -6.81 1.31 16.86
CA PRO A 194 -5.98 2.39 17.37
C PRO A 194 -6.61 3.75 17.11
N LEU A 195 -6.28 4.69 18.00
CA LEU A 195 -6.60 6.10 17.78
C LEU A 195 -5.68 6.69 16.71
N PRO A 196 -6.15 7.68 15.94
CA PRO A 196 -5.31 8.42 15.01
C PRO A 196 -4.15 9.13 15.70
N CYS A 197 -3.02 9.26 15.01
CA CYS A 197 -1.93 10.13 15.45
C CYS A 197 -2.38 11.61 15.45
N THR A 198 -1.79 12.41 16.33
CA THR A 198 -2.09 13.83 16.46
C THR A 198 -1.48 14.70 15.35
N SER A 199 -0.49 14.17 14.61
CA SER A 199 0.17 14.84 13.50
C SER A 199 0.31 13.91 12.30
N THR A 200 0.25 14.47 11.10
CA THR A 200 0.50 13.77 9.85
C THR A 200 1.96 13.97 9.41
N LYS A 201 2.55 12.94 8.79
CA LYS A 201 3.85 13.06 8.13
C LYS A 201 3.68 13.68 6.75
N ASN A 202 4.66 14.46 6.32
CA ASN A 202 4.72 15.08 5.00
C ASN A 202 5.89 14.52 4.16
N LEU A 203 6.08 15.07 2.96
CA LEU A 203 7.07 14.60 2.00
C LEU A 203 8.44 15.27 2.13
N GLN A 204 8.55 16.40 2.86
CA GLN A 204 9.80 17.17 2.95
C GLN A 204 11.03 16.35 3.38
N PRO A 205 10.96 15.45 4.39
CA PRO A 205 12.13 14.66 4.77
C PRO A 205 12.49 13.58 3.74
N ILE A 206 11.57 13.22 2.84
CA ILE A 206 11.69 12.11 1.88
C ILE A 206 12.21 12.60 0.55
N VAL A 207 11.61 13.67 0.00
CA VAL A 207 11.89 14.14 -1.35
C VAL A 207 13.22 14.88 -1.37
N LYS A 208 14.12 14.43 -2.26
CA LYS A 208 15.47 15.00 -2.39
C LYS A 208 15.69 15.58 -3.78
N TYR A 209 16.67 16.48 -3.89
CA TYR A 209 17.09 16.97 -5.19
C TYR A 209 17.64 15.81 -6.03
N SER A 210 17.08 15.62 -7.20
CA SER A 210 17.55 14.69 -8.23
C SER A 210 17.03 15.15 -9.58
N MET A 211 17.87 15.06 -10.60
CA MET A 211 17.48 15.35 -11.98
C MET A 211 17.17 14.06 -12.77
N GLU A 212 17.17 12.90 -12.14
CA GLU A 212 16.82 11.65 -12.79
C GLU A 212 15.39 11.69 -13.34
N GLY A 213 15.26 11.53 -14.66
CA GLY A 213 13.96 11.58 -15.33
C GLY A 213 13.27 12.95 -15.30
N ALA A 214 14.00 14.02 -14.94
CA ALA A 214 13.45 15.37 -14.92
C ALA A 214 13.23 15.90 -16.34
N VAL A 215 12.08 16.52 -16.54
CA VAL A 215 11.67 17.15 -17.81
C VAL A 215 11.60 18.66 -17.60
N ARG A 216 12.29 19.43 -18.45
CA ARG A 216 12.23 20.88 -18.41
C ARG A 216 10.83 21.36 -18.75
N VAL A 217 10.34 22.34 -17.99
CA VAL A 217 9.00 22.90 -18.18
C VAL A 217 9.02 24.41 -18.19
N ASN A 218 7.95 25.02 -18.68
CA ASN A 218 7.80 26.46 -18.63
C ASN A 218 7.62 26.95 -17.19
N LYS A 219 8.26 28.07 -16.83
CA LYS A 219 8.11 28.76 -15.55
C LYS A 219 6.65 29.00 -15.14
N GLU A 220 5.75 29.21 -16.11
CA GLU A 220 4.33 29.43 -15.88
C GLU A 220 3.65 28.29 -15.10
N LEU A 221 4.14 27.05 -15.21
CA LEU A 221 3.65 25.91 -14.40
C LEU A 221 3.95 26.07 -12.92
N PHE A 222 4.94 26.91 -12.57
CA PHE A 222 5.38 27.12 -11.19
C PHE A 222 4.78 28.38 -10.55
N LYS A 223 3.96 29.12 -11.29
CA LYS A 223 3.43 30.42 -10.85
C LYS A 223 2.66 30.35 -9.53
N ASP A 224 1.89 29.27 -9.35
CA ASP A 224 1.03 29.08 -8.19
C ASP A 224 1.63 28.10 -7.17
N ILE A 225 2.90 27.66 -7.34
CA ILE A 225 3.57 26.75 -6.44
C ILE A 225 4.35 27.57 -5.41
N PRO A 226 4.11 27.38 -4.11
CA PRO A 226 4.89 28.05 -3.07
C PRO A 226 6.39 27.70 -3.20
N GLN A 227 7.26 28.67 -2.99
CA GLN A 227 8.71 28.50 -3.17
C GLN A 227 9.29 27.40 -2.27
N ASP A 228 8.76 27.22 -1.06
CA ASP A 228 9.16 26.18 -0.11
C ASP A 228 8.69 24.75 -0.51
N CYS A 229 7.86 24.65 -1.56
CA CYS A 229 7.49 23.37 -2.17
C CYS A 229 8.41 22.98 -3.33
N ILE A 230 9.26 23.89 -3.83
CA ILE A 230 10.16 23.65 -4.95
C ILE A 230 11.50 23.15 -4.42
N ILE A 231 11.93 21.97 -4.87
CA ILE A 231 13.25 21.43 -4.52
C ILE A 231 14.30 22.16 -5.36
N THR A 232 15.10 22.98 -4.70
CA THR A 232 16.05 23.90 -5.36
C THR A 232 17.48 23.47 -5.12
N ASN A 233 18.30 23.49 -6.20
CA ASN A 233 19.75 23.40 -6.12
C ASN A 233 20.40 24.45 -7.06
N LEU A 234 20.79 25.58 -6.49
CA LEU A 234 21.41 26.69 -7.22
C LEU A 234 22.94 26.52 -7.43
N THR A 235 23.52 25.40 -6.98
CA THR A 235 24.92 25.04 -7.29
C THR A 235 25.03 24.14 -8.51
N ASP A 236 23.91 23.53 -8.93
CA ASP A 236 23.86 22.72 -10.14
C ASP A 236 23.77 23.65 -11.37
N THR A 237 24.88 23.75 -12.11
CA THR A 237 25.01 24.54 -13.34
C THR A 237 24.78 23.73 -14.62
N ASN A 238 24.50 22.41 -14.50
CA ASN A 238 24.29 21.57 -15.67
C ASN A 238 23.04 21.98 -16.42
N GLN A 239 23.16 22.12 -17.73
CA GLN A 239 22.02 22.23 -18.63
C GLN A 239 21.52 20.80 -18.94
N TYR A 240 20.47 20.41 -18.29
CA TYR A 240 19.80 19.16 -18.63
C TYR A 240 19.04 19.38 -19.94
N ASN A 241 19.49 18.64 -20.97
CA ASN A 241 19.04 18.83 -22.33
C ASN A 241 17.51 18.74 -22.43
N ASP A 242 16.95 19.74 -23.09
CA ASP A 242 15.57 19.81 -23.58
C ASP A 242 15.23 18.74 -24.62
N ASN A 243 15.82 17.56 -24.57
CA ASN A 243 15.48 16.51 -25.49
C ASN A 243 14.04 16.05 -25.24
N ASN A 244 13.10 17.00 -25.40
CA ASN A 244 11.68 16.74 -25.67
C ASN A 244 11.52 15.77 -26.86
N ASN A 245 12.56 15.55 -27.66
CA ASN A 245 12.56 14.63 -28.79
C ASN A 245 12.52 13.13 -28.40
N GLY A 246 12.44 12.79 -27.15
CA GLY A 246 12.39 11.40 -26.71
C GLY A 246 11.42 11.12 -25.56
N HIS A 247 10.88 12.14 -24.91
CA HIS A 247 9.88 11.87 -23.85
C HIS A 247 8.53 11.60 -24.50
N PRO A 248 7.93 10.40 -24.28
CA PRO A 248 6.70 9.99 -24.99
C PRO A 248 5.47 10.79 -24.54
N TYR A 249 5.64 11.79 -23.66
CA TYR A 249 4.52 12.46 -22.99
C TYR A 249 4.55 13.97 -23.22
N LEU A 250 3.41 14.49 -23.67
CA LEU A 250 3.16 15.93 -23.75
C LEU A 250 2.87 16.45 -22.31
N ILE A 251 3.57 17.52 -21.92
CA ILE A 251 3.25 18.27 -20.70
C ILE A 251 2.52 19.55 -21.12
N SER A 252 1.24 19.65 -20.75
CA SER A 252 0.45 20.85 -21.00
C SER A 252 -0.42 21.18 -19.79
N LYS A 253 -0.48 22.46 -19.41
CA LYS A 253 -1.43 22.95 -18.41
C LYS A 253 -2.84 22.83 -18.99
N LEU A 254 -3.77 22.28 -18.22
CA LEU A 254 -5.18 22.22 -18.63
C LEU A 254 -5.77 23.63 -18.67
N ASN A 255 -6.40 24.00 -19.78
CA ASN A 255 -7.14 25.24 -19.85
C ASN A 255 -8.49 25.13 -19.11
N ALA A 256 -9.19 26.26 -18.92
CA ALA A 256 -10.45 26.30 -18.16
C ALA A 256 -11.51 25.31 -18.70
N SER A 257 -11.70 25.24 -20.03
CA SER A 257 -12.69 24.33 -20.63
C SER A 257 -12.34 22.85 -20.46
N GLU A 258 -11.04 22.51 -20.45
CA GLU A 258 -10.56 21.15 -20.16
C GLU A 258 -10.75 20.79 -18.70
N GLN A 259 -10.53 21.75 -17.78
CA GLN A 259 -10.81 21.56 -16.36
C GLN A 259 -12.31 21.36 -16.12
N ASP A 260 -13.18 22.16 -16.72
CA ASP A 260 -14.63 22.01 -16.60
C ASP A 260 -15.12 20.67 -17.15
N ARG A 261 -14.61 20.26 -18.29
CA ARG A 261 -14.94 18.96 -18.90
C ARG A 261 -14.59 17.76 -18.03
N PHE A 262 -13.48 17.84 -17.30
CA PHE A 262 -12.95 16.70 -16.54
C PHE A 262 -13.24 16.79 -15.04
N TYR A 263 -13.52 17.97 -14.48
CA TYR A 263 -13.64 18.22 -13.04
C TYR A 263 -14.96 18.82 -12.59
N ALA A 264 -15.96 18.90 -13.45
CA ALA A 264 -17.26 19.43 -13.08
C ALA A 264 -17.18 20.79 -12.34
N GLY A 265 -16.42 21.75 -12.88
CA GLY A 265 -16.30 23.11 -12.35
C GLY A 265 -15.33 23.28 -11.16
N LYS A 266 -14.59 22.26 -10.74
CA LYS A 266 -13.54 22.40 -9.73
C LYS A 266 -12.24 22.88 -10.38
N GLN A 267 -11.84 24.10 -10.12
CA GLN A 267 -10.53 24.62 -10.54
C GLN A 267 -9.43 24.11 -9.62
N HIS A 268 -8.40 23.54 -10.23
CA HIS A 268 -7.18 23.11 -9.56
C HIS A 268 -5.97 23.71 -10.28
N ASN A 269 -5.31 24.68 -9.67
CA ASN A 269 -4.24 25.45 -10.29
C ASN A 269 -3.00 24.63 -10.67
N ASN A 270 -2.80 23.47 -10.03
CA ASN A 270 -1.59 22.64 -10.18
C ASN A 270 -1.79 21.42 -11.07
N LEU A 271 -2.91 21.35 -11.82
CA LEU A 271 -3.20 20.22 -12.67
C LEU A 271 -2.70 20.44 -14.09
N PHE A 272 -2.15 19.39 -14.66
CA PHE A 272 -1.67 19.37 -16.05
C PHE A 272 -1.86 17.98 -16.66
N SER A 273 -1.78 17.89 -17.97
CA SER A 273 -1.81 16.62 -18.67
C SER A 273 -0.37 16.17 -18.97
N PHE A 274 -0.08 14.91 -18.63
CA PHE A 274 1.17 14.25 -18.97
C PHE A 274 0.85 12.98 -19.74
N GLY A 275 0.99 13.03 -21.06
CA GLY A 275 0.66 11.92 -21.93
C GLY A 275 0.61 12.30 -23.40
N LYS A 276 0.44 11.29 -24.26
CA LYS A 276 0.33 11.46 -25.72
C LYS A 276 -0.94 12.24 -26.14
N ARG A 277 -1.89 12.36 -25.24
CA ARG A 277 -3.16 13.10 -25.44
C ARG A 277 -3.66 13.59 -24.10
N ILE A 278 -4.46 14.63 -24.11
CA ILE A 278 -5.17 15.12 -22.93
C ILE A 278 -6.06 13.99 -22.40
N SER A 279 -5.88 13.65 -21.14
CA SER A 279 -6.55 12.54 -20.47
C SER A 279 -7.42 13.07 -19.33
N PRO A 280 -8.57 12.44 -19.04
CA PRO A 280 -9.33 12.72 -17.80
C PRO A 280 -8.55 12.31 -16.54
N ILE A 281 -7.44 11.61 -16.70
CA ILE A 281 -6.53 11.26 -15.61
C ILE A 281 -5.48 12.36 -15.52
N HIS A 282 -5.54 13.13 -14.45
CA HIS A 282 -4.73 14.33 -14.27
C HIS A 282 -3.46 14.05 -13.51
N CYS A 283 -2.43 14.82 -13.89
CA CYS A 283 -1.18 14.91 -13.16
C CYS A 283 -1.21 16.14 -12.25
N GLU A 284 -0.55 16.03 -11.13
CA GLU A 284 -0.50 17.06 -10.10
C GLU A 284 0.96 17.31 -9.71
N ILE A 285 1.31 18.58 -9.54
CA ILE A 285 2.55 18.96 -8.89
C ILE A 285 2.32 18.83 -7.39
N VAL A 286 3.15 18.02 -6.74
CA VAL A 286 2.95 17.71 -5.31
C VAL A 286 3.33 18.90 -4.43
N ASP A 287 2.56 19.10 -3.36
CA ASP A 287 2.96 19.95 -2.25
C ASP A 287 3.72 19.07 -1.24
N ILE A 288 5.05 19.25 -1.17
CA ILE A 288 5.90 18.42 -0.31
C ILE A 288 5.65 18.63 1.19
N ARG A 289 4.92 19.67 1.59
CA ARG A 289 4.51 19.94 2.98
C ARG A 289 3.31 19.10 3.41
N GLN A 290 2.73 18.36 2.49
CA GLN A 290 1.55 17.52 2.71
C GLN A 290 1.90 16.03 2.50
N PRO A 291 1.06 15.11 2.99
CA PRO A 291 1.11 13.72 2.58
C PRO A 291 0.86 13.57 1.07
N SER A 292 1.50 12.62 0.43
CA SER A 292 1.23 12.27 -0.96
C SER A 292 -0.20 11.76 -1.13
N LYS A 293 -0.78 11.93 -2.31
CA LYS A 293 -1.93 11.13 -2.74
C LYS A 293 -1.55 9.66 -2.91
N THR A 294 -2.57 8.80 -3.05
CA THR A 294 -2.37 7.36 -3.19
C THR A 294 -1.44 7.01 -4.36
N ILE A 295 -0.34 6.32 -4.05
CA ILE A 295 0.54 5.69 -5.02
C ILE A 295 -0.17 4.46 -5.57
N ILE A 296 -0.23 4.35 -6.90
CA ILE A 296 -0.86 3.24 -7.62
C ILE A 296 0.18 2.34 -8.27
N CYS A 297 -0.12 1.05 -8.42
CA CYS A 297 0.78 0.07 -9.03
C CYS A 297 1.12 0.36 -10.52
N THR A 298 0.36 1.24 -11.17
CA THR A 298 0.59 1.68 -12.56
C THR A 298 1.40 2.98 -12.67
N TYR A 299 1.95 3.49 -11.57
CA TYR A 299 2.66 4.78 -11.52
C TYR A 299 3.78 4.90 -12.57
N ASN A 300 4.46 3.82 -12.91
CA ASN A 300 5.49 3.81 -13.97
C ASN A 300 4.93 4.14 -15.37
N HIS A 301 3.69 3.78 -15.66
CA HIS A 301 3.07 3.99 -16.98
C HIS A 301 2.14 5.21 -17.01
N GLN A 302 1.61 5.58 -15.86
CA GLN A 302 0.68 6.68 -15.68
C GLN A 302 1.07 7.48 -14.44
N PRO A 303 2.22 8.17 -14.47
CA PRO A 303 2.62 9.02 -13.37
C PRO A 303 1.59 10.15 -13.21
N ARG A 304 1.13 10.33 -11.99
CA ARG A 304 0.12 11.36 -11.65
C ARG A 304 0.64 12.41 -10.71
N LEU A 305 1.78 12.15 -10.08
CA LEU A 305 2.37 12.99 -9.05
C LEU A 305 3.79 13.36 -9.48
N PHE A 306 4.07 14.66 -9.52
CA PHE A 306 5.34 15.19 -9.99
C PHE A 306 5.96 16.11 -8.96
N VAL A 307 7.26 15.97 -8.77
CA VAL A 307 8.08 16.79 -7.90
C VAL A 307 8.56 18.01 -8.66
N PRO A 308 8.30 19.24 -8.16
CA PRO A 308 8.81 20.46 -8.75
C PRO A 308 10.28 20.69 -8.37
N ILE A 309 11.14 20.92 -9.38
CA ILE A 309 12.57 21.13 -9.20
C ILE A 309 12.98 22.42 -9.89
N GLN A 310 13.94 23.14 -9.29
CA GLN A 310 14.59 24.29 -9.86
C GLN A 310 16.12 24.19 -9.70
N ASN A 311 16.86 24.50 -10.76
CA ASN A 311 18.29 24.75 -10.72
C ASN A 311 18.62 26.06 -11.44
N THR A 312 19.95 26.36 -11.64
CA THR A 312 20.40 27.58 -12.33
C THR A 312 19.90 27.66 -13.78
N SER A 313 19.65 26.50 -14.42
CA SER A 313 19.27 26.42 -15.84
C SER A 313 17.78 26.53 -16.08
N GLY A 314 16.91 26.35 -15.03
CA GLY A 314 15.48 26.49 -15.19
C GLY A 314 14.62 25.65 -14.23
N TYR A 315 13.40 25.37 -14.69
CA TYR A 315 12.35 24.67 -13.94
C TYR A 315 12.08 23.31 -14.56
N TYR A 316 11.91 22.31 -13.69
CA TYR A 316 11.75 20.91 -14.12
C TYR A 316 10.68 20.21 -13.28
N LEU A 317 10.07 19.20 -13.87
CA LEU A 317 9.20 18.24 -13.18
C LEU A 317 9.80 16.85 -13.32
N ARG A 318 9.79 16.07 -12.25
CA ARG A 318 10.14 14.65 -12.28
C ARG A 318 9.14 13.79 -11.53
N MET A 319 9.12 12.51 -11.85
CA MET A 319 8.43 11.51 -11.04
C MET A 319 9.13 11.33 -9.68
N PHE A 320 8.46 10.73 -8.73
CA PHE A 320 9.12 10.19 -7.55
C PHE A 320 10.09 9.06 -7.95
N THR A 321 11.24 9.02 -7.32
CA THR A 321 12.14 7.86 -7.42
C THR A 321 11.56 6.66 -6.69
N THR A 322 12.06 5.46 -6.99
CA THR A 322 11.62 4.23 -6.31
C THR A 322 11.86 4.31 -4.80
N ASP A 323 12.97 4.90 -4.36
CA ASP A 323 13.29 5.08 -2.95
C ASP A 323 12.34 6.07 -2.25
N GLU A 324 11.93 7.12 -2.94
CA GLU A 324 10.93 8.04 -2.43
C GLU A 324 9.56 7.35 -2.32
N LEU A 325 9.13 6.63 -3.35
CA LEU A 325 7.87 5.87 -3.35
C LEU A 325 7.82 4.86 -2.20
N LYS A 326 8.93 4.15 -1.95
CA LYS A 326 9.09 3.20 -0.86
C LYS A 326 8.87 3.86 0.50
N GLN A 327 9.54 5.00 0.75
CA GLN A 327 9.41 5.77 1.98
C GLN A 327 8.02 6.39 2.15
N ILE A 328 7.41 6.86 1.07
CA ILE A 328 6.03 7.40 1.06
C ILE A 328 5.01 6.31 1.45
N GLN A 329 5.27 5.05 1.09
CA GLN A 329 4.44 3.91 1.50
C GLN A 329 4.70 3.50 2.97
N GLY A 330 5.72 4.06 3.62
CA GLY A 330 6.06 3.82 5.02
C GLY A 330 7.12 2.76 5.25
N PHE A 331 7.83 2.32 4.20
CA PHE A 331 8.99 1.43 4.34
C PHE A 331 10.26 2.22 4.67
N PRO A 332 11.22 1.63 5.39
CA PRO A 332 12.51 2.24 5.65
C PRO A 332 13.35 2.35 4.37
N ILE A 333 14.33 3.27 4.37
CA ILE A 333 15.15 3.56 3.18
C ILE A 333 16.03 2.37 2.77
N ASP A 334 16.46 1.58 3.71
CA ASP A 334 17.28 0.38 3.53
C ASP A 334 16.49 -0.87 3.14
N TYR A 335 15.16 -0.79 3.06
CA TYR A 335 14.33 -1.91 2.63
C TYR A 335 14.65 -2.31 1.19
N VAL A 336 15.10 -3.54 0.99
CA VAL A 336 15.52 -4.06 -0.32
C VAL A 336 14.30 -4.43 -1.16
N ILE A 337 14.25 -3.97 -2.41
CA ILE A 337 13.22 -4.37 -3.38
C ILE A 337 13.89 -5.05 -4.57
N ASN A 338 13.52 -6.29 -4.83
CA ASN A 338 14.02 -7.07 -5.95
C ASN A 338 13.17 -6.86 -7.21
N GLY A 339 13.79 -7.05 -8.37
CA GLY A 339 13.15 -6.92 -9.68
C GLY A 339 13.53 -5.64 -10.43
N SER A 340 12.85 -5.39 -11.53
CA SER A 340 13.00 -4.15 -12.32
C SER A 340 12.34 -2.95 -11.61
N THR A 341 12.63 -1.73 -12.07
CA THR A 341 11.92 -0.52 -11.60
C THR A 341 10.39 -0.66 -11.71
N LYS A 342 9.92 -1.30 -12.78
CA LYS A 342 8.49 -1.59 -12.95
C LYS A 342 7.98 -2.53 -11.87
N ASP A 343 8.72 -3.61 -11.58
CA ASP A 343 8.35 -4.56 -10.52
C ASP A 343 8.34 -3.88 -9.16
N ALA A 344 9.33 -3.04 -8.87
CA ALA A 344 9.40 -2.28 -7.62
C ALA A 344 8.18 -1.36 -7.44
N ILE A 345 7.79 -0.61 -8.48
CA ILE A 345 6.61 0.27 -8.43
C ILE A 345 5.31 -0.54 -8.21
N VAL A 346 5.18 -1.70 -8.86
CA VAL A 346 4.03 -2.59 -8.66
C VAL A 346 3.98 -3.11 -7.23
N GLN A 347 5.11 -3.54 -6.68
CA GLN A 347 5.25 -4.00 -5.30
C GLN A 347 4.84 -2.90 -4.32
N ILE A 348 5.41 -1.70 -4.45
CA ILE A 348 5.13 -0.56 -3.58
C ILE A 348 3.64 -0.16 -3.65
N GLY A 349 3.09 -0.04 -4.87
CA GLY A 349 1.70 0.39 -5.08
C GLY A 349 0.67 -0.57 -4.50
N ASN A 350 0.97 -1.88 -4.49
CA ASN A 350 0.12 -2.91 -3.92
C ASN A 350 0.35 -3.11 -2.41
N ALA A 351 1.50 -2.70 -1.89
CA ALA A 351 1.86 -2.96 -0.49
C ALA A 351 0.88 -2.36 0.51
N VAL A 352 0.70 -3.09 1.58
CA VAL A 352 0.07 -2.60 2.80
C VAL A 352 1.07 -1.70 3.53
N PRO A 353 0.70 -0.48 3.97
CA PRO A 353 1.60 0.39 4.70
C PRO A 353 2.00 -0.18 6.07
N PRO A 354 3.28 -0.47 6.31
CA PRO A 354 3.73 -1.08 7.57
C PRO A 354 3.33 -0.32 8.84
N PRO A 355 3.38 1.04 8.89
CA PRO A 355 3.02 1.75 10.11
C PRO A 355 1.54 1.59 10.50
N LEU A 356 0.64 1.40 9.54
CA LEU A 356 -0.77 1.13 9.84
C LEU A 356 -0.94 -0.23 10.53
N ILE A 357 -0.30 -1.28 10.01
CA ILE A 357 -0.37 -2.62 10.60
C ILE A 357 0.29 -2.65 11.98
N ARG A 358 1.45 -2.00 12.10
CA ARG A 358 2.11 -1.80 13.39
C ARG A 358 1.15 -1.18 14.41
N ALA A 359 0.50 -0.07 14.10
CA ALA A 359 -0.41 0.61 15.00
C ALA A 359 -1.60 -0.26 15.44
N ILE A 360 -2.11 -1.12 14.54
CA ILE A 360 -3.20 -2.04 14.85
C ILE A 360 -2.72 -3.14 15.81
N VAL A 361 -1.58 -3.74 15.54
CA VAL A 361 -1.07 -4.89 16.32
C VAL A 361 -0.55 -4.45 17.68
N GLU A 362 0.10 -3.29 17.78
CA GLU A 362 0.60 -2.74 19.05
C GLU A 362 -0.48 -2.53 20.12
N GLN A 363 -1.77 -2.41 19.72
CA GLN A 363 -2.90 -2.37 20.67
C GLN A 363 -3.03 -3.67 21.50
N TYR A 364 -2.38 -4.75 21.07
CA TYR A 364 -2.51 -6.09 21.62
C TYR A 364 -1.19 -6.66 22.14
N THR A 365 -0.06 -6.13 21.67
CA THR A 365 1.27 -6.65 22.00
C THR A 365 2.00 -5.83 23.06
N ASN A 366 1.63 -4.57 23.28
CA ASN A 366 2.28 -3.65 24.24
C ASN A 366 1.59 -3.62 25.63
N ASN A 367 0.88 -4.68 26.01
CA ASN A 367 0.26 -4.79 27.33
C ASN A 367 1.17 -5.52 28.32
#